data_7258b289ca636dc064c02c80b49e907e
#
_entry.id   7258b289ca636dc064c02c80b49e907e
#
_cell.length_a   1.000
_cell.length_b   1.000
_cell.length_c   1.000
_cell.angle_alpha   90.00
_cell.angle_beta   90.00
_cell.angle_gamma   90.00
#
_symmetry.space_group_name_H-M   'P 1'
#
loop_
_entity.id
_entity.type
_entity.pdbx_description
1 polymer ?
#
loop_
_entity_poly.entity_id
_entity_poly.type
_entity_poly.pdbx_seq_one_letter_code
_entity_poly.pdbx_strand_id
1 'polypeptide(L)'
;MNAITARGLSLGIVVAVWTGISEFAKVNLSLWPVIVGLACVVAAGGGVPGLQKSLASMIAGVVWALVAHAATRALGGQDVVQALVLGAAVFAIVLQAQFLPILSYTAGGLASMGVAMGLRAATVEGGVRVAIALGLGALLGFAAERIERALPRGRM
;
A
#
# COMPACT_ATOMS: atom_id res chain seq x y z
N MET A 1 14.71 26.30 -1.44
CA MET A 1 14.76 24.90 -0.97
C MET A 1 14.73 23.98 -2.18
N ASN A 2 15.59 22.96 -2.25
CA ASN A 2 15.57 22.05 -3.41
C ASN A 2 14.37 21.10 -3.32
N ALA A 3 14.00 20.47 -4.45
CA ALA A 3 12.82 19.60 -4.55
C ALA A 3 12.90 18.38 -3.61
N ILE A 4 14.09 17.82 -3.43
CA ILE A 4 14.31 16.66 -2.55
C ILE A 4 14.07 17.03 -1.09
N THR A 5 14.59 18.18 -0.65
CA THR A 5 14.39 18.68 0.71
C THR A 5 12.91 19.00 0.98
N ALA A 6 12.21 19.60 0.00
CA ALA A 6 10.79 19.89 0.12
C ALA A 6 9.96 18.61 0.28
N ARG A 7 10.25 17.60 -0.55
CA ARG A 7 9.61 16.29 -0.48
C ARG A 7 9.92 15.57 0.84
N GLY A 8 11.18 15.55 1.28
CA GLY A 8 11.56 14.93 2.55
C GLY A 8 10.87 15.58 3.74
N LEU A 9 10.81 16.91 3.75
CA LEU A 9 10.15 17.68 4.82
C LEU A 9 8.63 17.40 4.84
N SER A 10 7.94 17.43 3.70
CA SER A 10 6.49 17.17 3.63
C SER A 10 6.14 15.77 4.09
N LEU A 11 6.89 14.76 3.64
CA LEU A 11 6.71 13.37 4.07
C LEU A 11 6.97 13.19 5.58
N GLY A 12 8.05 13.79 6.09
CA GLY A 12 8.40 13.74 7.50
C GLY A 12 7.32 14.36 8.39
N ILE A 13 6.81 15.54 8.02
CA ILE A 13 5.72 16.21 8.75
C ILE A 13 4.47 15.33 8.78
N VAL A 14 4.05 14.79 7.64
CA VAL A 14 2.81 13.99 7.56
C VAL A 14 2.93 12.71 8.39
N VAL A 15 4.07 12.03 8.35
CA VAL A 15 4.29 10.82 9.18
C VAL A 15 4.33 11.16 10.65
N ALA A 16 5.02 12.26 11.05
CA ALA A 16 5.09 12.69 12.45
C ALA A 16 3.71 13.05 13.01
N VAL A 17 2.92 13.82 12.24
CA VAL A 17 1.54 14.19 12.63
C VAL A 17 0.67 12.95 12.75
N TRP A 18 0.72 12.02 11.78
CA TRP A 18 -0.04 10.79 11.85
C TRP A 18 0.35 9.94 13.07
N THR A 19 1.65 9.77 13.33
CA THR A 19 2.12 9.01 14.49
C THR A 19 1.63 9.64 15.78
N GLY A 20 1.73 10.96 15.91
CA GLY A 20 1.19 11.68 17.06
C GLY A 20 -0.32 11.47 17.25
N ILE A 21 -1.12 11.63 16.18
CA ILE A 21 -2.57 11.41 16.23
C ILE A 21 -2.89 9.97 16.61
N SER A 22 -2.19 8.99 16.03
CA SER A 22 -2.44 7.56 16.28
C SER A 22 -2.17 7.16 17.74
N GLU A 23 -1.14 7.73 18.35
CA GLU A 23 -0.82 7.53 19.76
C GLU A 23 -1.88 8.16 20.69
N PHE A 24 -2.27 9.42 20.43
CA PHE A 24 -3.28 10.10 21.23
C PHE A 24 -4.66 9.48 21.10
N ALA A 25 -5.07 9.11 19.90
CA ALA A 25 -6.38 8.52 19.63
C ALA A 25 -6.43 7.00 19.90
N LYS A 26 -5.31 6.40 20.34
CA LYS A 26 -5.17 4.95 20.55
C LYS A 26 -5.66 4.13 19.35
N VAL A 27 -5.34 4.62 18.14
CA VAL A 27 -5.72 3.96 16.90
C VAL A 27 -4.91 2.67 16.78
N ASN A 28 -5.60 1.53 16.88
CA ASN A 28 -4.95 0.21 16.85
C ASN A 28 -4.64 -0.25 15.41
N LEU A 29 -3.92 0.60 14.67
CA LEU A 29 -3.42 0.32 13.32
C LEU A 29 -1.90 0.27 13.35
N SER A 30 -1.34 -0.80 12.79
CA SER A 30 0.11 -0.90 12.64
C SER A 30 0.64 0.21 11.72
N LEU A 31 1.70 0.90 12.15
CA LEU A 31 2.28 2.05 11.43
C LEU A 31 2.89 1.63 10.08
N TRP A 32 3.53 0.47 10.02
CA TRP A 32 4.28 0.07 8.83
C TRP A 32 3.42 -0.14 7.55
N PRO A 33 2.17 -0.67 7.59
CA PRO A 33 1.30 -0.67 6.42
C PRO A 33 0.95 0.73 5.93
N VAL A 34 0.79 1.68 6.86
CA VAL A 34 0.54 3.09 6.52
C VAL A 34 1.73 3.67 5.76
N ILE A 35 2.96 3.40 6.21
CA ILE A 35 4.18 3.84 5.51
C ILE A 35 4.28 3.19 4.12
N VAL A 36 3.93 1.92 3.99
CA VAL A 36 3.91 1.23 2.67
C VAL A 36 2.89 1.88 1.74
N GLY A 37 1.68 2.16 2.22
CA GLY A 37 0.65 2.85 1.44
C GLY A 37 1.08 4.23 0.94
N LEU A 38 1.72 5.02 1.81
CA LEU A 38 2.32 6.31 1.48
C LEU A 38 3.39 6.16 0.39
N ALA A 39 4.32 5.21 0.56
CA ALA A 39 5.39 4.95 -0.40
C ALA A 39 4.85 4.54 -1.77
N CYS A 40 3.75 3.76 -1.82
CA CYS A 40 3.12 3.34 -3.05
C CYS A 40 2.60 4.53 -3.88
N VAL A 41 1.99 5.54 -3.26
CA VAL A 41 1.52 6.74 -3.99
C VAL A 41 2.68 7.54 -4.55
N VAL A 42 3.72 7.73 -3.74
CA VAL A 42 4.94 8.44 -4.17
C VAL A 42 5.60 7.73 -5.35
N ALA A 43 5.71 6.40 -5.30
CA ALA A 43 6.31 5.59 -6.34
C ALA A 43 5.44 5.49 -7.62
N ALA A 44 4.11 5.58 -7.48
CA ALA A 44 3.18 5.60 -8.61
C ALA A 44 3.15 6.94 -9.38
N GLY A 45 4.01 7.88 -9.01
CA GLY A 45 4.14 9.18 -9.67
C GLY A 45 3.30 10.31 -9.05
N GLY A 46 2.61 10.04 -7.95
CA GLY A 46 1.81 11.02 -7.22
C GLY A 46 0.57 11.53 -7.98
N GLY A 47 -0.03 12.61 -7.47
CA GLY A 47 -1.25 13.18 -8.01
C GLY A 47 -2.47 12.27 -7.88
N VAL A 48 -3.59 12.71 -8.44
CA VAL A 48 -4.83 11.92 -8.45
C VAL A 48 -4.67 10.60 -9.21
N PRO A 49 -4.02 10.57 -10.40
CA PRO A 49 -3.81 9.30 -11.11
C PRO A 49 -2.95 8.31 -10.33
N GLY A 50 -1.87 8.78 -9.67
CA GLY A 50 -1.01 7.93 -8.83
C GLY A 50 -1.76 7.38 -7.63
N LEU A 51 -2.57 8.21 -6.96
CA LEU A 51 -3.41 7.78 -5.85
C LEU A 51 -4.41 6.69 -6.28
N GLN A 52 -5.12 6.90 -7.40
CA GLN A 52 -6.10 5.94 -7.91
C GLN A 52 -5.46 4.60 -8.26
N LYS A 53 -4.35 4.61 -9.01
CA LYS A 53 -3.62 3.39 -9.38
C LYS A 53 -3.08 2.66 -8.16
N SER A 54 -2.52 3.40 -7.20
CA SER A 54 -2.00 2.81 -5.97
C SER A 54 -3.10 2.15 -5.16
N LEU A 55 -4.21 2.85 -4.91
CA LEU A 55 -5.33 2.31 -4.15
C LEU A 55 -5.91 1.05 -4.81
N ALA A 56 -6.19 1.11 -6.12
CA ALA A 56 -6.74 -0.02 -6.86
C ALA A 56 -5.80 -1.24 -6.80
N SER A 57 -4.50 -1.02 -7.07
CA SER A 57 -3.51 -2.10 -7.06
C SER A 57 -3.31 -2.68 -5.65
N MET A 58 -3.28 -1.84 -4.61
CA MET A 58 -3.13 -2.30 -3.23
C MET A 58 -4.34 -3.11 -2.76
N ILE A 59 -5.56 -2.68 -3.09
CA ILE A 59 -6.77 -3.45 -2.78
C ILE A 59 -6.73 -4.80 -3.49
N ALA A 60 -6.38 -4.83 -4.78
CA ALA A 60 -6.23 -6.07 -5.54
C ALA A 60 -5.19 -7.01 -4.89
N GLY A 61 -4.05 -6.50 -4.43
CA GLY A 61 -3.04 -7.31 -3.77
C GLY A 61 -3.51 -7.91 -2.44
N VAL A 62 -4.27 -7.16 -1.63
CA VAL A 62 -4.89 -7.70 -0.40
C VAL A 62 -5.90 -8.80 -0.75
N VAL A 63 -6.72 -8.62 -1.79
CA VAL A 63 -7.67 -9.65 -2.25
C VAL A 63 -6.92 -10.91 -2.68
N TRP A 64 -5.85 -10.78 -3.47
CA TRP A 64 -5.02 -11.92 -3.87
C TRP A 64 -4.37 -12.62 -2.67
N ALA A 65 -3.97 -11.90 -1.62
CA ALA A 65 -3.47 -12.52 -0.39
C ALA A 65 -4.53 -13.38 0.29
N LEU A 66 -5.77 -12.88 0.39
CA LEU A 66 -6.89 -13.64 0.97
C LEU A 66 -7.24 -14.86 0.12
N VAL A 67 -7.29 -14.72 -1.20
CA VAL A 67 -7.53 -15.84 -2.14
C VAL A 67 -6.44 -16.90 -2.01
N ALA A 68 -5.16 -16.48 -1.99
CA ALA A 68 -4.04 -17.39 -1.82
C ALA A 68 -4.11 -18.14 -0.48
N HIS A 69 -4.45 -17.43 0.60
CA HIS A 69 -4.63 -18.07 1.90
C HIS A 69 -5.76 -19.11 1.91
N ALA A 70 -6.93 -18.74 1.34
CA ALA A 70 -8.07 -19.64 1.24
C ALA A 70 -7.76 -20.87 0.36
N ALA A 71 -7.10 -20.67 -0.78
CA ALA A 71 -6.71 -21.75 -1.68
C ALA A 71 -5.70 -22.70 -1.03
N THR A 72 -4.68 -22.17 -0.33
CA THR A 72 -3.71 -23.00 0.39
C THR A 72 -4.40 -23.88 1.43
N ARG A 73 -5.34 -23.31 2.21
CA ARG A 73 -6.11 -24.09 3.20
C ARG A 73 -6.98 -25.16 2.56
N ALA A 74 -7.65 -24.85 1.46
CA ALA A 74 -8.51 -25.80 0.74
C ALA A 74 -7.72 -26.97 0.14
N LEU A 75 -6.45 -26.74 -0.23
CA LEU A 75 -5.55 -27.74 -0.82
C LEU A 75 -4.70 -28.50 0.22
N GLY A 76 -5.02 -28.41 1.51
CA GLY A 76 -4.38 -29.20 2.57
C GLY A 76 -3.27 -28.50 3.35
N GLY A 77 -2.96 -27.23 3.05
CA GLY A 77 -2.09 -26.38 3.90
C GLY A 77 -0.61 -26.75 3.92
N GLN A 78 -0.12 -27.61 3.02
CA GLN A 78 1.28 -28.01 2.96
C GLN A 78 2.17 -26.88 2.43
N ASP A 79 3.42 -26.80 2.87
CA ASP A 79 4.36 -25.74 2.49
C ASP A 79 4.58 -25.65 0.97
N VAL A 80 4.66 -26.80 0.28
CA VAL A 80 4.80 -26.85 -1.18
C VAL A 80 3.57 -26.28 -1.88
N VAL A 81 2.38 -26.60 -1.38
CA VAL A 81 1.11 -26.06 -1.90
C VAL A 81 1.07 -24.54 -1.70
N GLN A 82 1.46 -24.08 -0.53
CA GLN A 82 1.53 -22.64 -0.24
C GLN A 82 2.48 -21.93 -1.22
N ALA A 83 3.67 -22.48 -1.46
CA ALA A 83 4.63 -21.89 -2.38
C ALA A 83 4.06 -21.78 -3.82
N LEU A 84 3.42 -22.83 -4.31
CA LEU A 84 2.80 -22.86 -5.65
C LEU A 84 1.64 -21.86 -5.75
N VAL A 85 0.76 -21.82 -4.76
CA VAL A 85 -0.38 -20.89 -4.71
C VAL A 85 0.10 -19.44 -4.67
N LEU A 86 1.14 -19.15 -3.89
CA LEU A 86 1.71 -17.80 -3.83
C LEU A 86 2.34 -17.40 -5.17
N GLY A 87 3.09 -18.30 -5.80
CA GLY A 87 3.65 -18.05 -7.14
C GLY A 87 2.54 -17.77 -8.17
N ALA A 88 1.45 -18.54 -8.15
CA ALA A 88 0.30 -18.30 -9.00
C ALA A 88 -0.40 -16.95 -8.72
N ALA A 89 -0.54 -16.56 -7.46
CA ALA A 89 -1.12 -15.28 -7.08
C ALA A 89 -0.24 -14.10 -7.52
N VAL A 90 1.07 -14.19 -7.37
CA VAL A 90 2.02 -13.18 -7.88
C VAL A 90 1.92 -13.07 -9.41
N PHE A 91 1.88 -14.19 -10.11
CA PHE A 91 1.70 -14.21 -11.55
C PHE A 91 0.38 -13.54 -11.97
N ALA A 92 -0.71 -13.84 -11.27
CA ALA A 92 -2.01 -13.23 -11.52
C ALA A 92 -2.03 -11.72 -11.28
N ILE A 93 -1.34 -11.21 -10.25
CA ILE A 93 -1.18 -9.77 -10.00
C ILE A 93 -0.47 -9.08 -11.18
N VAL A 94 0.54 -9.71 -11.75
CA VAL A 94 1.24 -9.14 -12.90
C VAL A 94 0.38 -9.23 -14.16
N LEU A 95 -0.29 -10.35 -14.37
CA LEU A 95 -1.11 -10.58 -15.55
C LEU A 95 -2.33 -9.66 -15.63
N GLN A 96 -3.01 -9.40 -14.50
CA GLN A 96 -4.17 -8.49 -14.47
C GLN A 96 -3.84 -7.07 -14.91
N ALA A 97 -2.59 -6.63 -14.73
CA ALA A 97 -2.14 -5.31 -15.16
C ALA A 97 -2.21 -5.11 -16.69
N GLN A 98 -2.18 -6.19 -17.47
CA GLN A 98 -2.32 -6.13 -18.93
C GLN A 98 -3.75 -5.86 -19.37
N PHE A 99 -4.73 -6.32 -18.59
CA PHE A 99 -6.15 -6.19 -18.92
C PHE A 99 -6.82 -4.97 -18.28
N LEU A 100 -6.29 -4.48 -17.16
CA LEU A 100 -6.88 -3.40 -16.38
C LEU A 100 -5.85 -2.29 -16.14
N PRO A 101 -5.88 -1.19 -16.93
CA PRO A 101 -4.91 -0.09 -16.81
C PRO A 101 -4.85 0.55 -15.40
N ILE A 102 -5.97 0.51 -14.66
CA ILE A 102 -6.01 1.00 -13.27
C ILE A 102 -5.18 0.14 -12.31
N LEU A 103 -4.95 -1.14 -12.65
CA LEU A 103 -4.11 -2.09 -11.90
C LEU A 103 -2.69 -2.17 -12.44
N SER A 104 -2.29 -1.27 -13.34
CA SER A 104 -0.97 -1.26 -13.97
C SER A 104 0.19 -1.05 -13.00
N TYR A 105 -0.10 -0.55 -11.79
CA TYR A 105 0.92 -0.39 -10.74
C TYR A 105 1.11 -1.70 -9.95
N THR A 106 1.74 -2.69 -10.61
CA THR A 106 1.96 -4.04 -10.05
C THR A 106 2.75 -4.04 -8.74
N ALA A 107 3.70 -3.12 -8.57
CA ALA A 107 4.48 -3.00 -7.34
C ALA A 107 3.60 -2.74 -6.11
N GLY A 108 2.54 -1.93 -6.25
CA GLY A 108 1.56 -1.70 -5.18
C GLY A 108 0.77 -2.96 -4.82
N GLY A 109 0.40 -3.75 -5.82
CA GLY A 109 -0.27 -5.03 -5.61
C GLY A 109 0.61 -6.04 -4.88
N LEU A 110 1.86 -6.18 -5.29
CA LEU A 110 2.81 -7.08 -4.64
C LEU A 110 3.15 -6.63 -3.21
N ALA A 111 3.38 -5.33 -3.00
CA ALA A 111 3.66 -4.79 -1.68
C ALA A 111 2.49 -5.03 -0.71
N SER A 112 1.26 -4.75 -1.13
CA SER A 112 0.07 -4.94 -0.28
C SER A 112 -0.23 -6.41 -0.01
N MET A 113 0.00 -7.31 -0.97
CA MET A 113 -0.04 -8.75 -0.75
C MET A 113 0.96 -9.16 0.33
N GLY A 114 2.23 -8.68 0.24
CA GLY A 114 3.26 -8.94 1.24
C GLY A 114 2.88 -8.40 2.62
N VAL A 115 2.28 -7.19 2.68
CA VAL A 115 1.75 -6.61 3.93
C VAL A 115 0.68 -7.49 4.54
N ALA A 116 -0.32 -7.93 3.77
CA ALA A 116 -1.40 -8.77 4.26
C ALA A 116 -0.90 -10.11 4.79
N MET A 117 0.07 -10.70 4.11
CA MET A 117 0.72 -11.94 4.56
C MET A 117 1.56 -11.74 5.81
N GLY A 118 2.36 -10.69 5.88
CA GLY A 118 3.18 -10.36 7.04
C GLY A 118 2.36 -10.11 8.31
N LEU A 119 1.18 -9.52 8.16
CA LEU A 119 0.21 -9.34 9.25
C LEU A 119 -0.68 -10.56 9.51
N ARG A 120 -0.44 -11.66 8.78
CA ARG A 120 -1.25 -12.88 8.87
C ARG A 120 -2.75 -12.61 8.72
N ALA A 121 -3.12 -11.73 7.80
CA ALA A 121 -4.51 -11.38 7.49
C ALA A 121 -5.20 -12.57 6.78
N ALA A 122 -5.59 -13.56 7.55
CA ALA A 122 -6.18 -14.81 7.07
C ALA A 122 -7.70 -14.74 6.90
N THR A 123 -8.32 -13.65 7.34
CA THR A 123 -9.77 -13.43 7.33
C THR A 123 -10.10 -12.15 6.55
N VAL A 124 -11.34 -12.06 6.07
CA VAL A 124 -11.84 -10.85 5.40
C VAL A 124 -11.67 -9.62 6.30
N GLU A 125 -11.98 -9.74 7.59
CA GLU A 125 -11.81 -8.65 8.56
C GLU A 125 -10.34 -8.19 8.65
N GLY A 126 -9.40 -9.15 8.74
CA GLY A 126 -7.97 -8.86 8.72
C GLY A 126 -7.54 -8.16 7.43
N GLY A 127 -8.03 -8.63 6.28
CA GLY A 127 -7.78 -8.00 4.98
C GLY A 127 -8.33 -6.58 4.89
N VAL A 128 -9.53 -6.33 5.40
CA VAL A 128 -10.13 -4.99 5.46
C VAL A 128 -9.29 -4.05 6.33
N ARG A 129 -8.83 -4.49 7.49
CA ARG A 129 -7.93 -3.68 8.35
C ARG A 129 -6.65 -3.31 7.63
N VAL A 130 -6.04 -4.24 6.91
CA VAL A 130 -4.85 -3.99 6.08
C VAL A 130 -5.15 -2.99 4.97
N ALA A 131 -6.26 -3.16 4.25
CA ALA A 131 -6.66 -2.26 3.18
C ALA A 131 -6.92 -0.83 3.70
N ILE A 132 -7.53 -0.68 4.89
CA ILE A 132 -7.73 0.62 5.54
C ILE A 132 -6.38 1.26 5.88
N ALA A 133 -5.45 0.52 6.48
CA ALA A 133 -4.14 1.05 6.85
C ALA A 133 -3.34 1.50 5.62
N LEU A 134 -3.33 0.70 4.55
CA LEU A 134 -2.72 1.05 3.27
C LEU A 134 -3.38 2.26 2.62
N GLY A 135 -4.71 2.32 2.65
CA GLY A 135 -5.51 3.42 2.12
C GLY A 135 -5.23 4.74 2.86
N LEU A 136 -5.16 4.70 4.18
CA LEU A 136 -4.76 5.85 4.99
C LEU A 136 -3.35 6.32 4.62
N GLY A 137 -2.40 5.39 4.47
CA GLY A 137 -1.06 5.72 4.01
C GLY A 137 -1.05 6.38 2.63
N ALA A 138 -1.87 5.89 1.71
CA ALA A 138 -2.02 6.50 0.39
C ALA A 138 -2.56 7.93 0.47
N LEU A 139 -3.56 8.18 1.30
CA LEU A 139 -4.09 9.53 1.52
C LEU A 139 -3.05 10.46 2.14
N LEU A 140 -2.27 9.97 3.09
CA LEU A 140 -1.16 10.71 3.70
C LEU A 140 -0.08 11.04 2.66
N GLY A 141 0.27 10.11 1.78
CA GLY A 141 1.20 10.34 0.67
C GLY A 141 0.70 11.43 -0.28
N PHE A 142 -0.58 11.40 -0.62
CA PHE A 142 -1.22 12.44 -1.43
C PHE A 142 -1.24 13.80 -0.72
N ALA A 143 -1.53 13.83 0.60
CA ALA A 143 -1.48 15.06 1.39
C ALA A 143 -0.05 15.63 1.46
N ALA A 144 0.97 14.79 1.64
CA ALA A 144 2.36 15.20 1.63
C ALA A 144 2.76 15.87 0.31
N GLU A 145 2.29 15.34 -0.82
CA GLU A 145 2.52 15.95 -2.14
C GLU A 145 1.87 17.33 -2.25
N ARG A 146 0.69 17.53 -1.68
CA ARG A 146 0.04 18.85 -1.63
C ARG A 146 0.85 19.85 -0.81
N ILE A 147 1.38 19.42 0.33
CA ILE A 147 2.26 20.24 1.17
C ILE A 147 3.56 20.56 0.41
N GLU A 148 4.17 19.56 -0.25
CA GLU A 148 5.38 19.78 -1.07
C GLU A 148 5.17 20.87 -2.13
N ARG A 149 4.01 20.87 -2.79
CA ARG A 149 3.67 21.87 -3.82
C ARG A 149 3.43 23.27 -3.24
N ALA A 150 3.01 23.36 -1.99
CA ALA A 150 2.78 24.63 -1.29
C ALA A 150 4.06 25.24 -0.72
N LEU A 151 5.13 24.45 -0.56
CA LEU A 151 6.40 24.95 -0.04
C LEU A 151 7.14 25.84 -1.06
N PRO A 152 7.74 26.95 -0.62
CA PRO A 152 8.44 27.87 -1.51
C PRO A 152 9.65 27.18 -2.13
N ARG A 153 9.64 27.02 -3.46
CA ARG A 153 10.78 26.56 -4.25
C ARG A 153 11.67 27.76 -4.53
N GLY A 154 12.87 27.77 -3.95
CA GLY A 154 13.88 28.75 -4.34
C GLY A 154 14.20 28.60 -5.83
N ARG A 155 14.05 29.68 -6.61
CA ARG A 155 14.64 29.75 -7.96
C ARG A 155 16.15 29.68 -7.78
N MET A 156 16.78 28.61 -8.27
CA MET A 156 18.21 28.65 -8.61
C MET A 156 18.36 29.28 -9.97
#